data_44bfef7950f0133ac28b1cfa1d86bafe
#
_entry.id   44bfef7950f0133ac28b1cfa1d86bafe
#
_cell.length_a   1.000
_cell.length_b   1.000
_cell.length_c   1.000
_cell.angle_alpha   90.00
_cell.angle_beta   90.00
_cell.angle_gamma   90.00
#
_symmetry.space_group_name_H-M   'P 1'
#
loop_
_entity.id
_entity.type
_entity.pdbx_description
1 polymer ?
#
loop_
_entity_poly.entity_id
_entity_poly.type
_entity_poly.pdbx_seq_one_letter_code
_entity_poly.pdbx_strand_id
1 'polypeptide(L)'
;MKRNEKHKNKTIFLEIKRLCGIIYINDKVRRMHMYYSEIGKIIEAGLERDKDKVASFAQLLAKKMAADGEERGSKRIGDILERKNRSKAVTDSLIAPPPVDQESRMNIVEIDYQPVVNDLILSKAVELKLMDFMETINNKEKMDQIGLEFNMSLLLYGYPGCGKTSAAKYIASQLGLPLVVARLDTLISSLLGNTAKNIHKIFEFAKKQPCVLFLDEFDAIAKARDDHHELGELKRVVNSLLQNMDEYCQNGILIAATNHHELLDSAIWRRFQTVIEMPKPELAEVAS
;
A
#
# COMPACT_ATOMS: atom_id res chain seq x y z
N MET A 1 62.40 -37.80 -27.65
CA MET A 1 61.02 -38.30 -27.74
C MET A 1 60.07 -37.77 -26.67
N LYS A 2 60.46 -37.63 -25.41
CA LYS A 2 59.52 -37.20 -24.33
C LYS A 2 59.04 -35.72 -24.33
N ARG A 3 59.64 -34.84 -25.13
CA ARG A 3 59.26 -33.42 -25.18
C ARG A 3 58.05 -33.14 -26.13
N ASN A 4 57.89 -33.96 -27.18
CA ASN A 4 56.83 -33.83 -28.16
C ASN A 4 55.44 -34.36 -27.64
N GLU A 5 55.45 -35.36 -26.78
CA GLU A 5 54.22 -35.88 -26.18
C GLU A 5 53.57 -34.90 -25.18
N LYS A 6 54.38 -34.18 -24.41
CA LYS A 6 53.88 -33.16 -23.49
C LYS A 6 53.20 -31.98 -24.22
N HIS A 7 53.70 -31.61 -25.38
CA HIS A 7 53.08 -30.54 -26.19
C HIS A 7 51.76 -30.99 -26.84
N LYS A 8 51.72 -32.22 -27.37
CA LYS A 8 50.49 -32.79 -27.93
C LYS A 8 49.36 -32.91 -26.91
N ASN A 9 49.68 -33.40 -25.71
CA ASN A 9 48.71 -33.52 -24.64
C ASN A 9 48.18 -32.16 -24.10
N LYS A 10 49.04 -31.12 -24.14
CA LYS A 10 48.62 -29.77 -23.75
C LYS A 10 47.69 -29.12 -24.76
N THR A 11 47.91 -29.39 -26.07
CA THR A 11 47.05 -28.88 -27.15
C THR A 11 45.68 -29.59 -27.14
N ILE A 12 45.65 -30.91 -26.97
CA ILE A 12 44.41 -31.70 -26.85
C ILE A 12 43.60 -31.25 -25.62
N PHE A 13 44.25 -30.98 -24.49
CA PHE A 13 43.57 -30.52 -23.27
C PHE A 13 42.97 -29.11 -23.44
N LEU A 14 43.63 -28.22 -24.19
CA LEU A 14 43.11 -26.89 -24.52
C LEU A 14 41.93 -26.95 -25.50
N GLU A 15 41.98 -27.84 -26.49
CA GLU A 15 40.87 -28.06 -27.41
C GLU A 15 39.66 -28.69 -26.71
N ILE A 16 39.85 -29.65 -25.82
CA ILE A 16 38.76 -30.22 -25.01
C ILE A 16 38.13 -29.14 -24.11
N LYS A 17 38.91 -28.27 -23.48
CA LYS A 17 38.37 -27.13 -22.69
C LYS A 17 37.58 -26.16 -23.57
N ARG A 18 38.03 -25.89 -24.80
CA ARG A 18 37.35 -24.99 -25.73
C ARG A 18 36.06 -25.62 -26.25
N LEU A 19 36.05 -26.93 -26.57
CA LEU A 19 34.84 -27.67 -26.91
C LEU A 19 33.86 -27.81 -25.77
N CYS A 20 34.31 -28.09 -24.54
CA CYS A 20 33.48 -28.09 -23.35
C CYS A 20 32.89 -26.71 -23.06
N GLY A 21 33.66 -25.62 -23.27
CA GLY A 21 33.15 -24.24 -23.14
C GLY A 21 32.10 -23.92 -24.19
N ILE A 22 32.26 -24.33 -25.42
CA ILE A 22 31.30 -24.14 -26.52
C ILE A 22 30.03 -24.99 -26.26
N ILE A 23 30.16 -26.22 -25.79
CA ILE A 23 29.05 -27.10 -25.44
C ILE A 23 28.28 -26.48 -24.26
N TYR A 24 28.97 -25.98 -23.25
CA TYR A 24 28.36 -25.32 -22.09
C TYR A 24 27.59 -24.04 -22.46
N ILE A 25 28.15 -23.22 -23.35
CA ILE A 25 27.49 -22.02 -23.88
C ILE A 25 26.27 -22.37 -24.71
N ASN A 26 26.38 -23.37 -25.63
CA ASN A 26 25.28 -23.82 -26.46
C ASN A 26 24.12 -24.41 -25.60
N ASP A 27 24.47 -25.17 -24.58
CA ASP A 27 23.49 -25.76 -23.65
C ASP A 27 22.78 -24.66 -22.81
N LYS A 28 23.52 -23.62 -22.39
CA LYS A 28 22.95 -22.48 -21.70
C LYS A 28 22.04 -21.62 -22.58
N VAL A 29 22.43 -21.40 -23.83
CA VAL A 29 21.62 -20.68 -24.82
C VAL A 29 20.37 -21.49 -25.18
N ARG A 30 20.49 -22.82 -25.37
CA ARG A 30 19.38 -23.72 -25.64
C ARG A 30 18.37 -23.75 -24.47
N ARG A 31 18.83 -23.75 -23.22
CA ARG A 31 17.98 -23.66 -22.02
C ARG A 31 17.27 -22.32 -21.93
N MET A 32 17.93 -21.22 -22.25
CA MET A 32 17.29 -19.90 -22.28
C MET A 32 16.13 -19.83 -23.27
N HIS A 33 16.29 -20.43 -24.48
CA HIS A 33 15.21 -20.54 -25.47
C HIS A 33 14.00 -21.35 -24.96
N MET A 34 14.21 -22.29 -24.04
CA MET A 34 13.18 -23.19 -23.54
C MET A 34 12.19 -22.47 -22.59
N TYR A 35 12.56 -21.32 -22.05
CA TYR A 35 11.72 -20.54 -21.13
C TYR A 35 11.00 -19.35 -21.77
N TYR A 36 11.29 -19.01 -23.02
CA TYR A 36 10.68 -17.86 -23.71
C TYR A 36 9.16 -17.95 -23.82
N SER A 37 8.63 -19.16 -23.98
CA SER A 37 7.19 -19.39 -24.06
C SER A 37 6.49 -19.00 -22.73
N GLU A 38 7.02 -19.46 -21.60
CA GLU A 38 6.47 -19.17 -20.29
C GLU A 38 6.67 -17.71 -19.91
N ILE A 39 7.84 -17.15 -20.21
CA ILE A 39 8.14 -15.73 -20.01
C ILE A 39 7.19 -14.86 -20.85
N GLY A 40 6.96 -15.22 -22.11
CA GLY A 40 6.01 -14.53 -22.98
C GLY A 40 4.60 -14.50 -22.38
N LYS A 41 4.10 -15.63 -21.89
CA LYS A 41 2.80 -15.73 -21.23
C LYS A 41 2.72 -14.93 -19.93
N ILE A 42 3.81 -14.86 -19.16
CA ILE A 42 3.89 -14.03 -17.96
C ILE A 42 3.78 -12.55 -18.33
N ILE A 43 4.48 -12.12 -19.38
CA ILE A 43 4.43 -10.74 -19.87
C ILE A 43 3.02 -10.41 -20.38
N GLU A 44 2.44 -11.28 -21.21
CA GLU A 44 1.09 -11.13 -21.75
C GLU A 44 0.04 -11.02 -20.64
N ALA A 45 0.06 -11.94 -19.67
CA ALA A 45 -0.82 -11.88 -18.50
C ALA A 45 -0.57 -10.63 -17.64
N GLY A 46 0.67 -10.14 -17.58
CA GLY A 46 1.03 -8.88 -16.92
C GLY A 46 0.44 -7.67 -17.61
N LEU A 47 0.46 -7.63 -18.94
CA LEU A 47 -0.16 -6.57 -19.76
C LEU A 47 -1.69 -6.60 -19.65
N GLU A 48 -2.29 -7.79 -19.54
CA GLU A 48 -3.73 -7.98 -19.28
C GLU A 48 -4.11 -7.67 -17.81
N ARG A 49 -3.13 -7.37 -16.95
CA ARG A 49 -3.31 -7.14 -15.49
C ARG A 49 -3.93 -8.34 -14.75
N ASP A 50 -3.85 -9.54 -15.31
CA ASP A 50 -4.34 -10.77 -14.69
C ASP A 50 -3.29 -11.38 -13.76
N LYS A 51 -3.37 -11.01 -12.48
CA LYS A 51 -2.41 -11.42 -11.44
C LYS A 51 -2.42 -12.94 -11.20
N ASP A 52 -3.55 -13.60 -11.37
CA ASP A 52 -3.67 -15.04 -11.12
C ASP A 52 -3.06 -15.84 -12.26
N LYS A 53 -3.22 -15.40 -13.50
CA LYS A 53 -2.50 -15.96 -14.65
C LYS A 53 -0.99 -15.76 -14.54
N VAL A 54 -0.53 -14.55 -14.15
CA VAL A 54 0.91 -14.28 -13.91
C VAL A 54 1.46 -15.26 -12.87
N ALA A 55 0.78 -15.44 -11.75
CA ALA A 55 1.22 -16.36 -10.69
C ALA A 55 1.26 -17.82 -11.17
N SER A 56 0.25 -18.25 -11.91
CA SER A 56 0.16 -19.61 -12.46
C SER A 56 1.28 -19.90 -13.47
N PHE A 57 1.56 -18.98 -14.38
CA PHE A 57 2.65 -19.13 -15.35
C PHE A 57 4.02 -19.04 -14.70
N ALA A 58 4.19 -18.19 -13.66
CA ALA A 58 5.43 -18.13 -12.90
C ALA A 58 5.69 -19.42 -12.10
N GLN A 59 4.65 -20.07 -11.55
CA GLN A 59 4.77 -21.39 -10.92
C GLN A 59 5.16 -22.47 -11.91
N LEU A 60 4.57 -22.45 -13.12
CA LEU A 60 4.91 -23.38 -14.20
C LEU A 60 6.37 -23.21 -14.62
N LEU A 61 6.84 -21.97 -14.76
CA LEU A 61 8.23 -21.65 -15.05
C LEU A 61 9.17 -22.19 -13.97
N ALA A 62 8.86 -21.95 -12.68
CA ALA A 62 9.65 -22.44 -11.56
C ALA A 62 9.75 -23.98 -11.55
N LYS A 63 8.64 -24.70 -11.80
CA LYS A 63 8.63 -26.17 -11.90
C LYS A 63 9.50 -26.66 -13.06
N LYS A 64 9.44 -25.99 -14.21
CA LYS A 64 10.22 -26.33 -15.39
C LYS A 64 11.72 -26.10 -15.15
N MET A 65 12.08 -24.97 -14.52
CA MET A 65 13.47 -24.69 -14.13
C MET A 65 14.02 -25.73 -13.13
N ALA A 66 13.20 -26.18 -12.17
CA ALA A 66 13.58 -27.24 -11.24
C ALA A 66 13.84 -28.57 -11.97
N ALA A 67 12.98 -28.95 -12.92
CA ALA A 67 13.14 -30.16 -13.73
C ALA A 67 14.42 -30.11 -14.59
N ASP A 68 14.83 -28.93 -15.04
CA ASP A 68 16.03 -28.72 -15.84
C ASP A 68 17.31 -28.55 -15.00
N GLY A 69 17.23 -28.69 -13.65
CA GLY A 69 18.36 -28.59 -12.72
C GLY A 69 18.74 -27.16 -12.34
N GLU A 70 17.94 -26.15 -12.72
CA GLU A 70 18.11 -24.74 -12.34
C GLU A 70 17.45 -24.43 -10.99
N GLU A 71 17.86 -25.14 -9.93
CA GLU A 71 17.27 -25.04 -8.59
C GLU A 71 17.30 -23.62 -8.02
N ARG A 72 18.37 -22.84 -8.29
CA ARG A 72 18.51 -21.47 -7.78
C ARG A 72 17.46 -20.54 -8.38
N GLY A 73 17.19 -20.64 -9.68
CA GLY A 73 16.17 -19.85 -10.38
C GLY A 73 14.77 -20.25 -9.93
N SER A 74 14.49 -21.54 -9.85
CA SER A 74 13.23 -22.10 -9.36
C SER A 74 12.93 -21.64 -7.94
N LYS A 75 13.89 -21.75 -7.00
CA LYS A 75 13.74 -21.33 -5.62
C LYS A 75 13.46 -19.83 -5.52
N ARG A 76 14.17 -19.00 -6.29
CA ARG A 76 13.97 -17.54 -6.28
C ARG A 76 12.57 -17.13 -6.74
N ILE A 77 12.04 -17.78 -7.78
CA ILE A 77 10.66 -17.56 -8.25
C ILE A 77 9.67 -18.05 -7.18
N GLY A 78 9.91 -19.23 -6.61
CA GLY A 78 9.11 -19.79 -5.52
C GLY A 78 9.04 -18.85 -4.31
N ASP A 79 10.18 -18.33 -3.85
CA ASP A 79 10.27 -17.39 -2.73
C ASP A 79 9.47 -16.09 -3.00
N ILE A 80 9.49 -15.58 -4.25
CA ILE A 80 8.70 -14.40 -4.65
C ILE A 80 7.20 -14.71 -4.58
N LEU A 81 6.79 -15.86 -5.10
CA LEU A 81 5.39 -16.30 -5.09
C LEU A 81 4.90 -16.61 -3.67
N GLU A 82 5.74 -17.24 -2.84
CA GLU A 82 5.42 -17.51 -1.44
C GLU A 82 5.32 -16.24 -0.60
N ARG A 83 6.19 -15.25 -0.80
CA ARG A 83 6.07 -13.94 -0.14
C ARG A 83 4.73 -13.30 -0.46
N LYS A 84 4.29 -13.37 -1.72
CA LYS A 84 2.99 -12.87 -2.16
C LYS A 84 1.83 -13.69 -1.56
N ASN A 85 1.97 -15.02 -1.48
CA ASN A 85 0.97 -15.89 -0.87
C ASN A 85 0.94 -15.76 0.66
N ARG A 86 2.07 -15.54 1.31
CA ARG A 86 2.12 -15.24 2.76
C ARG A 86 1.47 -13.89 3.06
N SER A 87 1.70 -12.86 2.25
CA SER A 87 0.98 -11.59 2.40
C SER A 87 -0.53 -11.77 2.17
N LYS A 88 -0.94 -12.56 1.19
CA LYS A 88 -2.36 -12.85 0.91
C LYS A 88 -2.99 -13.76 1.99
N ALA A 89 -2.31 -14.83 2.42
CA ALA A 89 -2.78 -15.74 3.46
C ALA A 89 -2.78 -15.10 4.86
N VAL A 90 -1.81 -14.23 5.16
CA VAL A 90 -1.78 -13.43 6.39
C VAL A 90 -2.89 -12.37 6.34
N THR A 91 -3.16 -11.79 5.17
CA THR A 91 -4.25 -10.84 4.99
C THR A 91 -5.61 -11.52 5.16
N ASP A 92 -5.85 -12.69 4.52
CA ASP A 92 -7.13 -13.38 4.57
C ASP A 92 -7.43 -14.06 5.93
N SER A 93 -6.40 -14.45 6.69
CA SER A 93 -6.56 -15.14 7.98
C SER A 93 -6.52 -14.22 9.21
N LEU A 94 -6.05 -12.98 9.07
CA LEU A 94 -5.92 -11.99 10.16
C LEU A 94 -6.90 -10.82 10.04
N ILE A 95 -7.70 -10.75 8.98
CA ILE A 95 -8.64 -9.64 8.80
C ILE A 95 -9.83 -9.88 9.71
N ALA A 96 -9.93 -9.05 10.75
CA ALA A 96 -11.16 -8.98 11.54
C ALA A 96 -12.32 -8.56 10.63
N PRO A 97 -13.54 -9.10 10.82
CA PRO A 97 -14.70 -8.65 10.05
C PRO A 97 -14.89 -7.13 10.23
N PRO A 98 -15.30 -6.42 9.16
CA PRO A 98 -15.51 -4.98 9.24
C PRO A 98 -16.50 -4.65 10.35
N PRO A 99 -16.29 -3.57 11.10
CA PRO A 99 -17.18 -3.18 12.15
C PRO A 99 -18.53 -2.74 11.57
N VAL A 100 -19.59 -3.19 12.24
CA VAL A 100 -20.97 -2.86 11.85
C VAL A 100 -21.62 -1.98 12.90
N ASP A 101 -22.49 -1.10 12.46
CA ASP A 101 -23.39 -0.37 13.33
C ASP A 101 -24.41 -1.34 13.94
N GLN A 102 -24.70 -1.20 15.25
CA GLN A 102 -25.57 -2.15 15.95
C GLN A 102 -27.05 -2.01 15.57
N GLU A 103 -27.48 -0.83 15.17
CA GLU A 103 -28.88 -0.56 14.83
C GLU A 103 -29.17 -0.82 13.37
N SER A 104 -28.38 -0.23 12.47
CA SER A 104 -28.57 -0.40 11.02
C SER A 104 -28.01 -1.72 10.48
N ARG A 105 -27.11 -2.38 11.22
CA ARG A 105 -26.33 -3.56 10.78
C ARG A 105 -25.52 -3.33 9.51
N MET A 106 -25.28 -2.08 9.15
CA MET A 106 -24.46 -1.70 8.00
C MET A 106 -22.99 -1.59 8.40
N ASN A 107 -22.10 -1.85 7.47
CA ASN A 107 -20.68 -1.62 7.67
C ASN A 107 -20.43 -0.12 7.86
N ILE A 108 -19.69 0.24 8.92
CA ILE A 108 -19.32 1.63 9.21
C ILE A 108 -17.99 2.03 8.56
N VAL A 109 -17.33 1.10 7.90
CA VAL A 109 -16.13 1.33 7.08
C VAL A 109 -16.25 0.59 5.75
N GLU A 110 -15.60 1.14 4.75
CA GLU A 110 -15.31 0.49 3.47
C GLU A 110 -13.83 0.08 3.47
N ILE A 111 -13.52 -1.13 2.99
CA ILE A 111 -12.14 -1.61 2.98
C ILE A 111 -11.72 -1.87 1.54
N ASP A 112 -10.71 -1.15 1.09
CA ASP A 112 -10.02 -1.41 -0.16
C ASP A 112 -8.73 -2.17 0.14
N TYR A 113 -8.73 -3.47 -0.08
CA TYR A 113 -7.59 -4.34 0.22
C TYR A 113 -6.42 -4.17 -0.75
N GLN A 114 -6.67 -3.64 -1.93
CA GLN A 114 -5.65 -3.42 -2.96
C GLN A 114 -5.95 -2.10 -3.67
N PRO A 115 -5.74 -0.97 -2.99
CA PRO A 115 -6.01 0.32 -3.60
C PRO A 115 -5.16 0.48 -4.85
N VAL A 116 -5.83 0.64 -5.99
CA VAL A 116 -5.20 0.90 -7.28
C VAL A 116 -5.53 2.32 -7.66
N VAL A 117 -4.52 3.10 -7.92
CA VAL A 117 -4.67 4.44 -8.47
C VAL A 117 -4.08 4.41 -9.88
N ASN A 118 -4.96 4.55 -10.87
CA ASN A 118 -4.55 4.79 -12.24
C ASN A 118 -4.48 6.31 -12.42
N ASP A 119 -3.34 6.81 -12.89
CA ASP A 119 -3.16 8.18 -13.37
C ASP A 119 -3.52 9.27 -12.33
N LEU A 120 -2.85 9.27 -11.18
CA LEU A 120 -2.94 10.38 -10.23
C LEU A 120 -2.01 11.50 -10.71
N ILE A 121 -2.61 12.53 -11.26
CA ILE A 121 -1.89 13.75 -11.67
C ILE A 121 -1.90 14.72 -10.50
N LEU A 122 -0.72 15.00 -9.97
CA LEU A 122 -0.51 15.93 -8.86
C LEU A 122 0.51 16.99 -9.26
N SER A 123 0.37 18.18 -8.70
CA SER A 123 1.45 19.16 -8.80
C SER A 123 2.72 18.61 -8.12
N LYS A 124 3.87 18.94 -8.67
CA LYS A 124 5.16 18.45 -8.15
C LYS A 124 5.38 18.78 -6.67
N ALA A 125 4.84 19.90 -6.21
CA ALA A 125 4.93 20.31 -4.80
C ALA A 125 4.11 19.38 -3.89
N VAL A 126 2.94 18.95 -4.32
CA VAL A 126 2.11 17.97 -3.56
C VAL A 126 2.76 16.61 -3.59
N GLU A 127 3.24 16.16 -4.76
CA GLU A 127 3.93 14.87 -4.90
C GLU A 127 5.12 14.75 -3.94
N LEU A 128 5.99 15.77 -3.88
CA LEU A 128 7.13 15.78 -2.95
C LEU A 128 6.69 15.67 -1.48
N LYS A 129 5.67 16.42 -1.06
CA LYS A 129 5.16 16.34 0.31
C LYS A 129 4.57 14.98 0.65
N LEU A 130 3.89 14.32 -0.31
CA LEU A 130 3.39 12.95 -0.13
C LEU A 130 4.54 11.95 -0.02
N MET A 131 5.60 12.11 -0.83
CA MET A 131 6.80 11.29 -0.76
C MET A 131 7.50 11.44 0.60
N ASP A 132 7.70 12.68 1.08
CA ASP A 132 8.29 12.96 2.40
C ASP A 132 7.49 12.30 3.53
N PHE A 133 6.16 12.37 3.46
CA PHE A 133 5.29 11.70 4.44
C PHE A 133 5.46 10.19 4.42
N MET A 134 5.48 9.56 3.23
CA MET A 134 5.69 8.11 3.10
C MET A 134 7.10 7.68 3.53
N GLU A 135 8.12 8.48 3.23
CA GLU A 135 9.50 8.22 3.67
C GLU A 135 9.60 8.28 5.20
N THR A 136 8.91 9.22 5.83
CA THR A 136 8.86 9.32 7.29
C THR A 136 8.20 8.08 7.92
N ILE A 137 7.11 7.57 7.33
CA ILE A 137 6.48 6.32 7.77
C ILE A 137 7.44 5.14 7.65
N ASN A 138 8.14 5.02 6.53
CA ASN A 138 9.09 3.93 6.28
C ASN A 138 10.31 3.98 7.24
N ASN A 139 10.66 5.15 7.75
CA ASN A 139 11.78 5.34 8.68
C ASN A 139 11.35 5.42 10.16
N LYS A 140 10.06 5.20 10.47
CA LYS A 140 9.54 5.32 11.84
C LYS A 140 10.35 4.53 12.87
N GLU A 141 10.64 3.26 12.60
CA GLU A 141 11.42 2.42 13.51
C GLU A 141 12.81 3.02 13.84
N LYS A 142 13.47 3.64 12.84
CA LYS A 142 14.75 4.30 13.05
C LYS A 142 14.61 5.57 13.87
N MET A 143 13.54 6.32 13.68
CA MET A 143 13.24 7.53 14.45
C MET A 143 12.94 7.20 15.91
N ASP A 144 12.14 6.17 16.15
CA ASP A 144 11.82 5.68 17.49
C ASP A 144 13.10 5.22 18.24
N GLN A 145 14.06 4.58 17.56
CA GLN A 145 15.34 4.15 18.13
C GLN A 145 16.22 5.33 18.61
N ILE A 146 16.09 6.51 18.01
CA ILE A 146 16.83 7.72 18.42
C ILE A 146 15.99 8.64 19.30
N GLY A 147 14.80 8.16 19.76
CA GLY A 147 13.93 8.89 20.69
C GLY A 147 13.14 10.04 20.05
N LEU A 148 12.97 10.05 18.75
CA LEU A 148 12.13 10.98 18.03
C LEU A 148 10.72 10.39 17.88
N GLU A 149 9.78 10.87 18.70
CA GLU A 149 8.36 10.52 18.54
C GLU A 149 7.78 11.22 17.30
N PHE A 150 7.16 10.46 16.44
CA PHE A 150 6.51 10.95 15.23
C PHE A 150 5.12 10.34 15.08
N ASN A 151 4.12 11.21 14.91
CA ASN A 151 2.75 10.79 14.64
C ASN A 151 2.52 10.64 13.13
N MET A 152 2.08 9.45 12.69
CA MET A 152 1.79 9.19 11.28
C MET A 152 0.39 9.70 10.91
N SER A 153 0.18 11.02 11.04
CA SER A 153 -1.10 11.68 10.78
C SER A 153 -0.95 12.74 9.68
N LEU A 154 -1.83 12.65 8.67
CA LEU A 154 -1.86 13.53 7.50
C LEU A 154 -3.27 14.13 7.33
N LEU A 155 -3.36 15.44 7.18
CA LEU A 155 -4.56 16.14 6.75
C LEU A 155 -4.42 16.59 5.30
N LEU A 156 -5.35 16.15 4.46
CA LEU A 156 -5.52 16.60 3.08
C LEU A 156 -6.68 17.60 3.03
N TYR A 157 -6.43 18.82 2.60
CA TYR A 157 -7.49 19.81 2.47
C TYR A 157 -7.49 20.48 1.10
N GLY A 158 -8.63 20.97 0.66
CA GLY A 158 -8.79 21.64 -0.63
C GLY A 158 -10.17 21.43 -1.23
N TYR A 159 -10.41 22.01 -2.38
CA TYR A 159 -11.72 21.97 -3.03
C TYR A 159 -12.20 20.54 -3.35
N PRO A 160 -13.53 20.33 -3.43
CA PRO A 160 -14.07 19.07 -3.91
C PRO A 160 -13.49 18.71 -5.29
N GLY A 161 -13.23 17.42 -5.53
CA GLY A 161 -12.69 16.94 -6.81
C GLY A 161 -11.18 17.10 -7.01
N CYS A 162 -10.43 17.71 -6.08
CA CYS A 162 -8.98 17.87 -6.20
C CYS A 162 -8.15 16.60 -5.87
N GLY A 163 -8.77 15.42 -5.83
CA GLY A 163 -8.03 14.14 -5.70
C GLY A 163 -7.61 13.74 -4.29
N LYS A 164 -8.20 14.29 -3.21
CA LYS A 164 -7.85 13.93 -1.82
C LYS A 164 -8.00 12.43 -1.53
N THR A 165 -9.13 11.85 -1.89
CA THR A 165 -9.39 10.40 -1.74
C THR A 165 -8.46 9.56 -2.62
N SER A 166 -8.14 10.05 -3.83
CA SER A 166 -7.16 9.40 -4.73
C SER A 166 -5.75 9.44 -4.15
N ALA A 167 -5.36 10.56 -3.51
CA ALA A 167 -4.08 10.67 -2.82
C ALA A 167 -3.97 9.69 -1.63
N ALA A 168 -5.04 9.52 -0.83
CA ALA A 168 -5.07 8.53 0.23
C ALA A 168 -4.93 7.09 -0.30
N LYS A 169 -5.61 6.76 -1.40
CA LYS A 169 -5.45 5.46 -2.10
C LYS A 169 -4.03 5.28 -2.62
N TYR A 170 -3.43 6.32 -3.19
CA TYR A 170 -2.05 6.29 -3.68
C TYR A 170 -1.07 5.98 -2.55
N ILE A 171 -1.16 6.67 -1.41
CA ILE A 171 -0.32 6.42 -0.25
C ILE A 171 -0.47 4.96 0.23
N ALA A 172 -1.69 4.47 0.40
CA ALA A 172 -1.96 3.11 0.82
C ALA A 172 -1.38 2.07 -0.17
N SER A 173 -1.52 2.33 -1.49
CA SER A 173 -0.94 1.50 -2.56
C SER A 173 0.59 1.47 -2.50
N GLN A 174 1.25 2.60 -2.32
CA GLN A 174 2.71 2.69 -2.24
C GLN A 174 3.26 2.00 -0.98
N LEU A 175 2.54 2.10 0.14
CA LEU A 175 2.89 1.41 1.39
C LEU A 175 2.54 -0.10 1.36
N GLY A 176 1.79 -0.57 0.36
CA GLY A 176 1.34 -1.96 0.27
C GLY A 176 0.33 -2.35 1.36
N LEU A 177 -0.42 -1.37 1.88
CA LEU A 177 -1.38 -1.53 2.96
C LEU A 177 -2.83 -1.40 2.44
N PRO A 178 -3.80 -2.12 3.05
CA PRO A 178 -5.21 -1.87 2.79
C PRO A 178 -5.62 -0.48 3.26
N LEU A 179 -6.58 0.12 2.55
CA LEU A 179 -7.19 1.40 2.91
C LEU A 179 -8.53 1.13 3.58
N VAL A 180 -8.66 1.55 4.83
CA VAL A 180 -9.90 1.50 5.61
C VAL A 180 -10.53 2.89 5.57
N VAL A 181 -11.64 3.04 4.88
CA VAL A 181 -12.34 4.31 4.67
C VAL A 181 -13.51 4.43 5.63
N ALA A 182 -13.53 5.47 6.43
CA ALA A 182 -14.66 5.85 7.28
C ALA A 182 -15.18 7.23 6.85
N ARG A 183 -16.46 7.31 6.52
CA ARG A 183 -17.13 8.55 6.13
C ARG A 183 -17.79 9.17 7.34
N LEU A 184 -17.26 10.30 7.78
CA LEU A 184 -17.69 10.92 9.04
C LEU A 184 -19.06 11.61 8.94
N ASP A 185 -19.43 12.11 7.77
CA ASP A 185 -20.78 12.66 7.51
C ASP A 185 -21.88 11.63 7.76
N THR A 186 -21.68 10.43 7.23
CA THR A 186 -22.62 9.30 7.38
C THR A 186 -22.68 8.83 8.84
N LEU A 187 -21.54 8.79 9.53
CA LEU A 187 -21.46 8.38 10.94
C LEU A 187 -22.15 9.37 11.87
N ILE A 188 -22.03 10.66 11.61
CA ILE A 188 -22.64 11.70 12.44
C ILE A 188 -24.14 11.83 12.17
N SER A 189 -24.58 11.66 10.92
CA SER A 189 -25.99 11.72 10.53
C SER A 189 -26.82 10.52 10.99
N SER A 190 -26.18 9.37 11.21
CA SER A 190 -26.86 8.16 11.68
C SER A 190 -27.05 8.21 13.20
N LEU A 191 -28.21 8.71 13.67
CA LEU A 191 -28.71 8.67 15.06
C LEU A 191 -27.63 8.84 16.15
N LEU A 192 -27.59 10.01 16.75
CA LEU A 192 -26.56 10.54 17.67
C LEU A 192 -26.12 9.62 18.83
N GLY A 193 -26.97 8.71 19.30
CA GLY A 193 -26.67 7.87 20.48
C GLY A 193 -25.55 6.83 20.31
N ASN A 194 -25.22 6.42 19.09
CA ASN A 194 -24.23 5.36 18.83
C ASN A 194 -22.97 5.85 18.12
N THR A 195 -22.91 7.10 17.70
CA THR A 195 -21.78 7.65 16.90
C THR A 195 -20.43 7.52 17.62
N ALA A 196 -20.36 7.87 18.89
CA ALA A 196 -19.11 7.73 19.67
C ALA A 196 -18.65 6.26 19.77
N LYS A 197 -19.59 5.31 19.94
CA LYS A 197 -19.27 3.88 19.97
C LYS A 197 -18.80 3.37 18.61
N ASN A 198 -19.40 3.85 17.53
CA ASN A 198 -19.02 3.48 16.18
C ASN A 198 -17.64 4.02 15.82
N ILE A 199 -17.33 5.26 16.20
CA ILE A 199 -15.97 5.83 16.08
C ILE A 199 -14.95 4.94 16.81
N HIS A 200 -15.21 4.60 18.06
CA HIS A 200 -14.33 3.73 18.82
C HIS A 200 -14.12 2.36 18.14
N LYS A 201 -15.18 1.73 17.61
CA LYS A 201 -15.08 0.46 16.87
C LYS A 201 -14.19 0.59 15.63
N ILE A 202 -14.25 1.70 14.91
CA ILE A 202 -13.41 1.95 13.71
C ILE A 202 -11.94 1.95 14.10
N PHE A 203 -11.57 2.70 15.15
CA PHE A 203 -10.19 2.77 15.60
C PHE A 203 -9.70 1.44 16.17
N GLU A 204 -10.52 0.75 16.97
CA GLU A 204 -10.20 -0.60 17.48
C GLU A 204 -10.04 -1.64 16.35
N PHE A 205 -10.81 -1.51 15.29
CA PHE A 205 -10.62 -2.34 14.10
C PHE A 205 -9.29 -2.03 13.40
N ALA A 206 -8.99 -0.75 13.20
CA ALA A 206 -7.76 -0.31 12.54
C ALA A 206 -6.49 -0.65 13.36
N LYS A 207 -6.56 -0.68 14.72
CA LYS A 207 -5.46 -1.12 15.59
C LYS A 207 -5.12 -2.60 15.45
N LYS A 208 -6.07 -3.45 15.08
CA LYS A 208 -5.89 -4.91 15.02
C LYS A 208 -5.15 -5.40 13.78
N GLN A 209 -4.98 -4.56 12.78
CA GLN A 209 -4.37 -4.93 11.51
C GLN A 209 -3.57 -3.76 10.92
N PRO A 210 -2.45 -4.03 10.21
CA PRO A 210 -1.75 -3.00 9.47
C PRO A 210 -2.66 -2.44 8.36
N CYS A 211 -2.99 -1.16 8.44
CA CYS A 211 -3.81 -0.47 7.43
C CYS A 211 -3.55 1.03 7.45
N VAL A 212 -3.98 1.70 6.40
CA VAL A 212 -4.15 3.15 6.39
C VAL A 212 -5.60 3.45 6.74
N LEU A 213 -5.85 4.13 7.86
CA LEU A 213 -7.18 4.60 8.23
C LEU A 213 -7.42 5.96 7.56
N PHE A 214 -8.44 6.03 6.72
CA PHE A 214 -8.83 7.25 6.02
C PHE A 214 -10.18 7.76 6.51
N LEU A 215 -10.17 8.96 7.10
CA LEU A 215 -11.36 9.65 7.56
C LEU A 215 -11.77 10.68 6.49
N ASP A 216 -12.79 10.37 5.72
CA ASP A 216 -13.32 11.29 4.70
C ASP A 216 -14.39 12.21 5.28
N GLU A 217 -14.56 13.37 4.66
CA GLU A 217 -15.49 14.43 5.07
C GLU A 217 -15.29 14.87 6.52
N PHE A 218 -14.04 15.12 6.87
CA PHE A 218 -13.64 15.46 8.25
C PHE A 218 -14.28 16.75 8.78
N ASP A 219 -14.72 17.64 7.90
CA ASP A 219 -15.47 18.87 8.26
C ASP A 219 -16.86 18.60 8.87
N ALA A 220 -17.41 17.40 8.71
CA ALA A 220 -18.66 17.02 9.38
C ALA A 220 -18.57 17.17 10.90
N ILE A 221 -17.38 16.96 11.47
CA ILE A 221 -17.10 17.14 12.91
C ILE A 221 -17.20 18.60 13.33
N ALA A 222 -16.67 19.51 12.54
CA ALA A 222 -16.71 20.93 12.82
C ALA A 222 -18.14 21.45 12.72
N LYS A 223 -18.89 21.05 11.68
CA LYS A 223 -20.31 21.38 11.51
C LYS A 223 -21.15 20.89 12.70
N ALA A 224 -20.90 19.66 13.16
CA ALA A 224 -21.60 19.09 14.30
C ALA A 224 -21.34 19.84 15.62
N ARG A 225 -20.20 20.52 15.74
CA ARG A 225 -19.82 21.28 16.95
C ARG A 225 -20.52 22.62 17.06
N ASP A 226 -20.87 23.23 15.93
CA ASP A 226 -21.49 24.56 15.88
C ASP A 226 -23.03 24.51 15.98
N ASP A 227 -23.63 23.32 15.95
CA ASP A 227 -25.07 23.15 16.07
C ASP A 227 -25.54 23.35 17.51
N HIS A 228 -26.26 24.45 17.75
CA HIS A 228 -26.69 24.92 19.08
C HIS A 228 -27.78 24.07 19.72
N HIS A 229 -28.46 23.18 18.96
CA HIS A 229 -29.61 22.44 19.50
C HIS A 229 -29.25 21.11 20.19
N GLU A 230 -28.06 20.51 19.91
CA GLU A 230 -27.63 19.21 20.47
C GLU A 230 -26.24 19.25 21.14
N LEU A 231 -25.91 20.36 21.76
CA LEU A 231 -24.55 20.74 22.26
C LEU A 231 -23.83 19.69 23.12
N GLY A 232 -24.52 18.80 23.82
CA GLY A 232 -23.89 17.89 24.80
C GLY A 232 -23.35 16.61 24.14
N GLU A 233 -24.13 15.95 23.26
CA GLU A 233 -23.76 14.67 22.67
C GLU A 233 -22.75 14.83 21.55
N LEU A 234 -22.91 15.83 20.69
CA LEU A 234 -21.97 16.11 19.59
C LEU A 234 -20.58 16.47 20.12
N LYS A 235 -20.47 17.27 21.20
CA LYS A 235 -19.19 17.54 21.86
C LYS A 235 -18.52 16.28 22.40
N ARG A 236 -19.30 15.32 22.93
CA ARG A 236 -18.77 14.02 23.37
C ARG A 236 -18.25 13.19 22.19
N VAL A 237 -18.96 13.20 21.08
CA VAL A 237 -18.54 12.50 19.83
C VAL A 237 -17.22 13.08 19.32
N VAL A 238 -17.12 14.41 19.22
CA VAL A 238 -15.88 15.10 18.80
C VAL A 238 -14.73 14.78 19.74
N ASN A 239 -14.94 14.87 21.05
CA ASN A 239 -13.90 14.56 22.03
C ASN A 239 -13.47 13.09 21.96
N SER A 240 -14.42 12.17 21.80
CA SER A 240 -14.13 10.74 21.61
C SER A 240 -13.28 10.50 20.36
N LEU A 241 -13.61 11.14 19.23
CA LEU A 241 -12.84 11.05 18.02
C LEU A 241 -11.41 11.53 18.22
N LEU A 242 -11.26 12.73 18.81
CA LEU A 242 -9.93 13.32 19.03
C LEU A 242 -9.06 12.45 19.96
N GLN A 243 -9.64 11.84 21.00
CA GLN A 243 -8.94 10.89 21.87
C GLN A 243 -8.50 9.63 21.11
N ASN A 244 -9.40 9.03 20.32
CA ASN A 244 -9.07 7.85 19.52
C ASN A 244 -7.98 8.16 18.47
N MET A 245 -8.00 9.37 17.88
CA MET A 245 -6.94 9.81 16.96
C MET A 245 -5.59 9.90 17.66
N ASP A 246 -5.54 10.59 18.82
CA ASP A 246 -4.32 10.78 19.61
C ASP A 246 -3.68 9.42 19.97
N GLU A 247 -4.48 8.44 20.35
CA GLU A 247 -4.03 7.09 20.69
C GLU A 247 -3.59 6.29 19.44
N TYR A 248 -4.38 6.36 18.36
CA TYR A 248 -4.12 5.61 17.14
C TYR A 248 -2.86 6.07 16.41
N CYS A 249 -2.64 7.39 16.31
CA CYS A 249 -1.54 7.99 15.57
C CYS A 249 -0.15 7.67 16.14
N GLN A 250 -0.06 7.14 17.36
CA GLN A 250 1.22 6.68 17.92
C GLN A 250 1.82 5.52 17.13
N ASN A 251 0.98 4.61 16.63
CA ASN A 251 1.41 3.40 15.93
C ASN A 251 0.70 3.15 14.60
N GLY A 252 -0.42 3.81 14.34
CA GLY A 252 -1.25 3.67 13.15
C GLY A 252 -1.08 4.84 12.18
N ILE A 253 -1.35 4.60 10.91
CA ILE A 253 -1.30 5.61 9.84
C ILE A 253 -2.70 6.17 9.66
N LEU A 254 -2.86 7.46 9.93
CA LEU A 254 -4.12 8.18 9.81
C LEU A 254 -4.03 9.23 8.70
N ILE A 255 -5.00 9.21 7.80
CA ILE A 255 -5.20 10.26 6.80
C ILE A 255 -6.61 10.80 6.97
N ALA A 256 -6.76 12.12 7.04
CA ALA A 256 -8.06 12.76 7.01
C ALA A 256 -8.18 13.67 5.78
N ALA A 257 -9.41 13.81 5.26
CA ALA A 257 -9.69 14.72 4.17
C ALA A 257 -10.85 15.66 4.50
N THR A 258 -10.70 16.93 4.13
CA THR A 258 -11.74 17.94 4.31
C THR A 258 -11.85 18.86 3.08
N ASN A 259 -13.08 19.26 2.79
CA ASN A 259 -13.38 20.27 1.81
C ASN A 259 -13.47 21.68 2.42
N HIS A 260 -13.68 21.75 3.73
CA HIS A 260 -13.95 22.97 4.49
C HIS A 260 -12.95 23.13 5.64
N HIS A 261 -11.69 23.33 5.27
CA HIS A 261 -10.60 23.48 6.25
C HIS A 261 -10.77 24.71 7.17
N GLU A 262 -11.49 25.72 6.71
CA GLU A 262 -11.82 26.94 7.46
C GLU A 262 -12.72 26.69 8.67
N LEU A 263 -13.45 25.56 8.68
CA LEU A 263 -14.30 25.17 9.79
C LEU A 263 -13.52 24.43 10.89
N LEU A 264 -12.32 23.95 10.61
CA LEU A 264 -11.52 23.20 11.57
C LEU A 264 -10.84 24.14 12.56
N ASP A 265 -11.04 23.89 13.86
CA ASP A 265 -10.39 24.66 14.91
C ASP A 265 -8.89 24.32 15.10
N SER A 266 -8.19 25.17 15.83
CA SER A 266 -6.76 25.00 16.10
C SER A 266 -6.41 23.72 16.88
N ALA A 267 -7.35 23.16 17.64
CA ALA A 267 -7.14 21.92 18.38
C ALA A 267 -7.11 20.70 17.45
N ILE A 268 -7.89 20.75 16.37
CA ILE A 268 -7.89 19.74 15.33
C ILE A 268 -6.59 19.83 14.52
N TRP A 269 -6.24 21.02 14.05
CA TRP A 269 -5.04 21.25 13.25
C TRP A 269 -3.76 20.71 13.91
N ARG A 270 -3.61 20.91 15.22
CA ARG A 270 -2.42 20.49 15.99
C ARG A 270 -2.23 18.97 16.08
N ARG A 271 -3.24 18.19 15.76
CA ARG A 271 -3.18 16.71 15.80
C ARG A 271 -2.61 16.08 14.54
N PHE A 272 -2.56 16.86 13.48
CA PHE A 272 -1.97 16.39 12.24
C PHE A 272 -0.50 16.84 12.15
N GLN A 273 0.39 15.86 12.08
CA GLN A 273 1.82 16.10 11.92
C GLN A 273 2.14 16.69 10.55
N THR A 274 1.45 16.23 9.52
CA THR A 274 1.61 16.70 8.15
C THR A 274 0.29 17.24 7.65
N VAL A 275 0.36 18.39 6.97
CA VAL A 275 -0.81 19.04 6.38
C VAL A 275 -0.48 19.39 4.92
N ILE A 276 -1.32 18.93 4.00
CA ILE A 276 -1.11 19.14 2.56
C ILE A 276 -2.36 19.77 1.94
N GLU A 277 -2.18 20.93 1.33
CA GLU A 277 -3.17 21.53 0.47
C GLU A 277 -3.19 20.83 -0.88
N MET A 278 -4.39 20.45 -1.31
CA MET A 278 -4.66 19.90 -2.64
C MET A 278 -5.22 21.02 -3.51
N PRO A 279 -4.38 21.70 -4.32
CA PRO A 279 -4.82 22.82 -5.15
C PRO A 279 -5.76 22.34 -6.26
N LYS A 280 -6.49 23.27 -6.85
CA LYS A 280 -7.20 22.97 -8.10
C LYS A 280 -6.18 22.65 -9.19
N PRO A 281 -6.43 21.61 -9.99
CA PRO A 281 -5.53 21.26 -11.08
C PRO A 281 -5.42 22.43 -12.09
N GLU A 282 -4.22 22.71 -12.55
CA GLU A 282 -3.99 23.68 -13.62
C GLU A 282 -4.45 23.12 -14.97
N LEU A 283 -4.77 24.01 -15.93
CA LEU A 283 -5.22 23.59 -17.25
C LEU A 283 -4.22 22.67 -17.97
N ALA A 284 -2.94 22.81 -17.71
CA ALA A 284 -1.89 21.94 -18.24
C ALA A 284 -1.91 20.51 -17.64
N GLU A 285 -2.35 20.39 -16.40
CA GLU A 285 -2.47 19.10 -15.68
C GLU A 285 -3.75 18.33 -16.07
N VAL A 286 -4.78 19.04 -16.54
CA VAL A 286 -6.05 18.46 -17.00
C VAL A 286 -5.95 17.93 -18.43
N ALA A 287 -5.00 18.42 -19.23
CA ALA A 287 -4.84 18.10 -20.65
C ALA A 287 -3.84 16.94 -20.91
N SER A 288 -3.19 16.43 -19.87
CA SER A 288 -2.25 15.29 -19.92
C SER A 288 -2.94 13.98 -19.60
#